data_e25320ca2fb0e4587f42e6db4f2bef06
#
_entry.id   e25320ca2fb0e4587f42e6db4f2bef06
#
_cell.length_a   1.000
_cell.length_b   1.000
_cell.length_c   1.000
_cell.angle_alpha   90.00
_cell.angle_beta   90.00
_cell.angle_gamma   90.00
#
_symmetry.space_group_name_H-M   'P 1'
#
loop_
_entity.id
_entity.type
_entity.pdbx_description
1 polymer ?
#
loop_
_entity_poly.entity_id
_entity_poly.type
_entity_poly.pdbx_seq_one_letter_code
_entity_poly.pdbx_strand_id
1 'polypeptide(L)'
;LSSRFVVVNRQVLWRSPILLTPYRSDYTIDADELKEFFGNAFKEAELTPEDIDTGAVILTGEALKRNNARAIADLFAEESGKFVCASAGHNLEALMAANGSGAVALSRQEHQTILNIDIGGGTIKLGLCHGGKLLSTSAFAVGGRLIAFDEDGKMIRIEGPAEQVAEDVGVKLTLGEVLSKEDRKKIVSRMVDVIVSYATREPNDELCKALLLTENLPQTPAIDGITFSGGVSEYIYRREEEDRGDLGRSIAHDLRHALADKRIPEKVYDPGHGIRATVVGASQFTVQVSGNTIFLSEKEKLPIRNVPVASLSIDLSVDFTSEEVTASIQDAMKRLDMVEGEDRVAIAFRWGGDPLHARLFALAQGICNGLPKTVADPDLPMVVMMDGDAGRTLGNILVKELDVTGEVISVDNVQLRDFDFVDIGEYMPDTQVVPLIIKSLLFTSPGQE
;
A
#
# COMPACT_ATOMS: atom_id res chain seq x y z
N LEU A 1 8.92 -14.12 27.57
CA LEU A 1 8.54 -12.72 27.85
C LEU A 1 8.71 -11.94 26.54
N SER A 2 7.62 -11.72 25.80
CA SER A 2 7.62 -10.81 24.65
C SER A 2 7.50 -9.38 25.18
N SER A 3 8.47 -8.52 24.89
CA SER A 3 8.35 -7.09 25.12
C SER A 3 7.61 -6.46 23.95
N ARG A 4 6.45 -5.85 24.21
CA ARG A 4 5.67 -5.13 23.22
C ARG A 4 5.96 -3.64 23.36
N PHE A 5 6.47 -3.01 22.33
CA PHE A 5 6.63 -1.56 22.28
C PHE A 5 5.31 -0.91 21.82
N VAL A 6 4.87 0.10 22.56
CA VAL A 6 3.69 0.89 22.23
C VAL A 6 4.12 2.33 21.96
N VAL A 7 3.68 2.90 20.85
CA VAL A 7 3.95 4.31 20.55
C VAL A 7 3.15 5.20 21.51
N VAL A 8 3.84 5.88 22.41
CA VAL A 8 3.24 6.76 23.42
C VAL A 8 3.20 8.22 22.99
N ASN A 9 4.08 8.63 22.07
CA ASN A 9 4.14 9.99 21.54
C ASN A 9 4.73 9.99 20.12
N ARG A 10 4.37 11.01 19.34
CA ARG A 10 4.88 11.25 17.99
C ARG A 10 5.27 12.69 17.84
N GLN A 11 6.45 12.92 17.30
CA GLN A 11 6.94 14.24 16.98
C GLN A 11 7.57 14.20 15.59
N VAL A 12 7.15 15.11 14.72
CA VAL A 12 7.82 15.35 13.42
C VAL A 12 9.03 16.21 13.70
N LEU A 13 10.22 15.66 13.53
CA LEU A 13 11.47 16.39 13.74
C LEU A 13 11.80 17.28 12.55
N TRP A 14 11.61 16.80 11.35
CA TRP A 14 11.91 17.51 10.12
C TRP A 14 11.04 17.00 8.95
N ARG A 15 10.85 17.85 7.94
CA ARG A 15 10.12 17.49 6.71
C ARG A 15 10.89 18.00 5.50
N SER A 16 11.22 17.12 4.55
CA SER A 16 11.85 17.49 3.29
C SER A 16 10.94 18.41 2.45
N PRO A 17 11.51 19.23 1.57
CA PRO A 17 10.77 19.72 0.42
C PRO A 17 10.26 18.56 -0.43
N ILE A 18 9.35 18.84 -1.37
CA ILE A 18 8.81 17.83 -2.28
C ILE A 18 9.65 17.84 -3.55
N LEU A 19 10.30 16.71 -3.84
CA LEU A 19 10.90 16.43 -5.13
C LEU A 19 9.93 15.57 -5.94
N LEU A 20 9.64 15.98 -7.18
CA LEU A 20 8.97 15.11 -8.12
C LEU A 20 9.94 14.01 -8.54
N THR A 21 9.48 12.75 -8.56
CA THR A 21 10.36 11.62 -8.92
C THR A 21 11.11 11.92 -10.20
N PRO A 22 12.46 11.99 -10.17
CA PRO A 22 13.25 12.32 -11.33
C PRO A 22 13.35 11.10 -12.27
N TYR A 23 13.18 11.33 -13.57
CA TYR A 23 13.29 10.30 -14.59
C TYR A 23 14.32 10.70 -15.63
N ARG A 24 15.12 9.74 -16.05
CA ARG A 24 16.02 9.86 -17.21
C ARG A 24 15.25 9.84 -18.53
N SER A 25 15.92 10.15 -19.61
CA SER A 25 15.31 10.13 -20.97
C SER A 25 14.81 8.77 -21.42
N ASP A 26 15.31 7.68 -20.84
CA ASP A 26 14.87 6.30 -21.05
C ASP A 26 13.74 5.88 -20.10
N TYR A 27 13.15 6.84 -19.39
CA TYR A 27 12.09 6.62 -18.40
C TYR A 27 12.48 5.77 -17.19
N THR A 28 13.77 5.52 -16.94
CA THR A 28 14.22 4.97 -15.66
C THR A 28 14.24 6.07 -14.60
N ILE A 29 14.13 5.66 -13.33
CA ILE A 29 14.27 6.61 -12.21
C ILE A 29 15.73 7.02 -12.09
N ASP A 30 15.99 8.31 -11.92
CA ASP A 30 17.35 8.83 -11.73
C ASP A 30 17.80 8.63 -10.28
N ALA A 31 18.57 7.56 -10.07
CA ALA A 31 19.07 7.20 -8.75
C ALA A 31 20.10 8.20 -8.20
N ASP A 32 20.85 8.88 -9.08
CA ASP A 32 21.89 9.82 -8.66
C ASP A 32 21.24 11.10 -8.12
N GLU A 33 20.19 11.61 -8.79
CA GLU A 33 19.42 12.77 -8.33
C GLU A 33 18.67 12.45 -7.02
N LEU A 34 18.11 11.25 -6.89
CA LEU A 34 17.51 10.81 -5.63
C LEU A 34 18.53 10.74 -4.49
N LYS A 35 19.72 10.19 -4.75
CA LYS A 35 20.79 10.10 -3.76
C LYS A 35 21.24 11.48 -3.28
N GLU A 36 21.40 12.42 -4.20
CA GLU A 36 21.72 13.81 -3.86
C GLU A 36 20.62 14.44 -3.01
N PHE A 37 19.36 14.26 -3.40
CA PHE A 37 18.21 14.76 -2.63
C PHE A 37 18.20 14.21 -1.21
N PHE A 38 18.37 12.91 -1.01
CA PHE A 38 18.41 12.30 0.32
C PHE A 38 19.61 12.77 1.13
N GLY A 39 20.78 12.91 0.52
CA GLY A 39 21.98 13.44 1.18
C GLY A 39 21.76 14.87 1.68
N ASN A 40 21.11 15.72 0.89
CA ASN A 40 20.74 17.08 1.29
C ASN A 40 19.68 17.06 2.40
N ALA A 41 18.69 16.17 2.30
CA ALA A 41 17.64 16.02 3.30
C ALA A 41 18.21 15.64 4.70
N PHE A 42 19.14 14.67 4.76
CA PHE A 42 19.82 14.31 6.00
C PHE A 42 20.63 15.49 6.58
N LYS A 43 21.34 16.21 5.72
CA LYS A 43 22.14 17.37 6.14
C LYS A 43 21.25 18.51 6.69
N GLU A 44 20.14 18.80 6.03
CA GLU A 44 19.19 19.84 6.48
C GLU A 44 18.46 19.44 7.77
N ALA A 45 18.19 18.14 7.94
CA ALA A 45 17.61 17.60 9.15
C ALA A 45 18.58 17.57 10.34
N GLU A 46 19.89 17.84 10.11
CA GLU A 46 20.95 17.67 11.09
C GLU A 46 21.03 16.23 11.63
N LEU A 47 20.76 15.24 10.78
CA LEU A 47 20.76 13.81 11.08
C LEU A 47 21.78 13.07 10.19
N THR A 48 22.22 11.92 10.68
CA THR A 48 22.99 10.95 9.89
C THR A 48 22.19 9.66 9.71
N PRO A 49 22.52 8.78 8.75
CA PRO A 49 21.88 7.48 8.60
C PRO A 49 21.94 6.62 9.87
N GLU A 50 22.98 6.79 10.69
CA GLU A 50 23.18 6.08 11.96
C GLU A 50 22.17 6.50 13.04
N ASP A 51 21.68 7.75 12.99
CA ASP A 51 20.68 8.30 13.90
C ASP A 51 19.28 7.73 13.65
N ILE A 52 19.09 7.05 12.51
CA ILE A 52 17.80 6.47 12.12
C ILE A 52 17.73 5.01 12.59
N ASP A 53 16.81 4.70 13.47
CA ASP A 53 16.59 3.31 13.93
C ASP A 53 15.84 2.48 12.90
N THR A 54 14.88 3.07 12.19
CA THR A 54 14.08 2.39 11.17
C THR A 54 13.42 3.39 10.21
N GLY A 55 13.03 2.94 9.05
CA GLY A 55 12.37 3.76 8.04
C GLY A 55 11.57 2.92 7.04
N ALA A 56 10.85 3.61 6.16
CA ALA A 56 10.17 2.98 5.03
C ALA A 56 10.41 3.75 3.73
N VAL A 57 10.59 3.01 2.66
CA VAL A 57 10.55 3.49 1.28
C VAL A 57 9.34 2.89 0.62
N ILE A 58 8.42 3.72 0.17
CA ILE A 58 7.19 3.27 -0.48
C ILE A 58 7.26 3.68 -1.95
N LEU A 59 7.25 2.68 -2.82
CA LEU A 59 7.11 2.88 -4.26
C LEU A 59 5.63 2.81 -4.63
N THR A 60 5.15 3.82 -5.35
CA THR A 60 3.74 3.93 -5.72
C THR A 60 3.58 4.34 -7.19
N GLY A 61 2.40 4.07 -7.76
CA GLY A 61 1.97 4.57 -9.06
C GLY A 61 2.93 4.26 -10.21
N GLU A 62 3.27 5.28 -11.00
CA GLU A 62 4.14 5.13 -12.17
C GLU A 62 5.58 4.70 -11.82
N ALA A 63 6.07 5.02 -10.62
CA ALA A 63 7.39 4.57 -10.20
C ALA A 63 7.51 3.03 -10.18
N LEU A 64 6.42 2.31 -9.85
CA LEU A 64 6.41 0.84 -9.85
C LEU A 64 6.58 0.22 -11.24
N LYS A 65 6.12 0.92 -12.28
CA LYS A 65 6.19 0.42 -13.67
C LYS A 65 7.58 0.54 -14.28
N ARG A 66 8.53 1.15 -13.58
CA ARG A 66 9.88 1.39 -14.10
C ARG A 66 10.78 0.17 -13.85
N ASN A 67 11.56 -0.18 -14.86
CA ASN A 67 12.43 -1.37 -14.83
C ASN A 67 13.45 -1.38 -13.68
N ASN A 68 13.82 -0.21 -13.15
CA ASN A 68 14.79 -0.08 -12.07
C ASN A 68 14.16 0.29 -10.71
N ALA A 69 12.83 0.37 -10.61
CA ALA A 69 12.13 0.80 -9.39
C ALA A 69 12.48 -0.07 -8.18
N ARG A 70 12.39 -1.40 -8.35
CA ARG A 70 12.68 -2.37 -7.30
C ARG A 70 14.16 -2.32 -6.90
N ALA A 71 15.07 -2.27 -7.87
CA ALA A 71 16.51 -2.20 -7.60
C ALA A 71 16.91 -0.92 -6.83
N ILE A 72 16.24 0.21 -7.11
CA ILE A 72 16.48 1.47 -6.37
C ILE A 72 15.95 1.37 -4.95
N ALA A 73 14.76 0.80 -4.77
CA ALA A 73 14.19 0.61 -3.45
C ALA A 73 15.05 -0.34 -2.59
N ASP A 74 15.50 -1.44 -3.16
CA ASP A 74 16.40 -2.40 -2.50
C ASP A 74 17.74 -1.74 -2.13
N LEU A 75 18.29 -0.88 -3.00
CA LEU A 75 19.51 -0.14 -2.72
C LEU A 75 19.38 0.73 -1.45
N PHE A 76 18.27 1.47 -1.31
CA PHE A 76 18.02 2.27 -0.12
C PHE A 76 17.73 1.43 1.12
N ALA A 77 17.09 0.27 0.97
CA ALA A 77 16.86 -0.67 2.06
C ALA A 77 18.18 -1.34 2.53
N GLU A 78 19.09 -1.64 1.60
CA GLU A 78 20.37 -2.29 1.91
C GLU A 78 21.38 -1.33 2.52
N GLU A 79 21.54 -0.09 1.99
CA GLU A 79 22.50 0.90 2.50
C GLU A 79 22.26 1.24 3.97
N SER A 80 21.04 1.17 4.47
CA SER A 80 20.73 1.47 5.87
C SER A 80 20.33 0.25 6.71
N GLY A 81 20.04 -0.92 6.11
CA GLY A 81 19.69 -2.17 6.83
C GLY A 81 18.47 -2.11 7.74
N LYS A 82 17.89 -0.93 7.89
CA LYS A 82 16.84 -0.58 8.85
C LYS A 82 15.53 -0.20 8.16
N PHE A 83 15.51 -0.11 6.82
CA PHE A 83 14.36 0.36 6.05
C PHE A 83 13.52 -0.81 5.53
N VAL A 84 12.21 -0.62 5.56
CA VAL A 84 11.25 -1.43 4.80
C VAL A 84 11.13 -0.84 3.41
N CYS A 85 11.23 -1.67 2.40
CA CYS A 85 10.85 -1.27 1.05
C CYS A 85 9.55 -1.98 0.68
N ALA A 86 8.51 -1.21 0.42
CA ALA A 86 7.22 -1.72 0.00
C ALA A 86 6.85 -1.17 -1.37
N SER A 87 6.47 -2.08 -2.26
CA SER A 87 5.75 -1.75 -3.49
C SER A 87 4.28 -1.67 -3.14
N ALA A 88 3.71 -0.46 -3.17
CA ALA A 88 2.31 -0.28 -2.88
C ALA A 88 1.52 -0.27 -4.19
N GLY A 89 0.75 -1.33 -4.43
CA GLY A 89 -0.29 -1.33 -5.44
C GLY A 89 -1.46 -0.45 -5.02
N HIS A 90 -2.51 -0.40 -5.83
CA HIS A 90 -3.59 0.57 -5.66
C HIS A 90 -4.37 0.40 -4.35
N ASN A 91 -4.59 -0.86 -3.91
CA ASN A 91 -5.32 -1.14 -2.68
C ASN A 91 -4.51 -0.75 -1.44
N LEU A 92 -3.22 -1.08 -1.41
CA LEU A 92 -2.32 -0.70 -0.33
C LEU A 92 -2.13 0.82 -0.25
N GLU A 93 -1.99 1.53 -1.40
CA GLU A 93 -1.96 2.99 -1.43
C GLU A 93 -3.25 3.61 -0.84
N ALA A 94 -4.43 3.10 -1.26
CA ALA A 94 -5.72 3.57 -0.75
C ALA A 94 -5.83 3.39 0.77
N LEU A 95 -5.36 2.25 1.28
CA LEU A 95 -5.34 1.97 2.71
C LEU A 95 -4.42 2.92 3.48
N MET A 96 -3.18 3.11 3.00
CA MET A 96 -2.22 4.04 3.61
C MET A 96 -2.75 5.47 3.59
N ALA A 97 -3.31 5.91 2.45
CA ALA A 97 -3.89 7.23 2.32
C ALA A 97 -5.07 7.45 3.28
N ALA A 98 -5.98 6.48 3.40
CA ALA A 98 -7.14 6.58 4.30
C ALA A 98 -6.73 6.64 5.78
N ASN A 99 -5.69 5.89 6.17
CA ASN A 99 -5.15 5.95 7.53
C ASN A 99 -4.37 7.26 7.76
N GLY A 100 -3.45 7.59 6.87
CA GLY A 100 -2.56 8.74 7.02
C GLY A 100 -3.27 10.08 6.86
N SER A 101 -4.34 10.17 6.08
CA SER A 101 -5.20 11.37 6.01
C SER A 101 -6.01 11.58 7.29
N GLY A 102 -6.19 10.54 8.12
CA GLY A 102 -7.05 10.60 9.28
C GLY A 102 -8.52 10.18 9.02
N ALA A 103 -8.88 9.78 7.79
CA ALA A 103 -10.25 9.38 7.46
C ALA A 103 -10.75 8.20 8.31
N VAL A 104 -9.88 7.19 8.54
CA VAL A 104 -10.19 6.05 9.41
C VAL A 104 -10.46 6.50 10.85
N ALA A 105 -9.62 7.39 11.41
CA ALA A 105 -9.81 7.92 12.75
C ALA A 105 -11.09 8.77 12.86
N LEU A 106 -11.34 9.62 11.85
CA LEU A 106 -12.54 10.44 11.77
C LEU A 106 -13.82 9.58 11.73
N SER A 107 -13.81 8.48 10.95
CA SER A 107 -14.95 7.57 10.87
C SER A 107 -15.31 6.95 12.22
N ARG A 108 -14.33 6.72 13.08
CA ARG A 108 -14.54 6.24 14.46
C ARG A 108 -15.07 7.35 15.37
N GLN A 109 -14.44 8.52 15.34
CA GLN A 109 -14.77 9.64 16.23
C GLN A 109 -16.18 10.16 15.98
N GLU A 110 -16.56 10.30 14.72
CA GLU A 110 -17.87 10.82 14.33
C GLU A 110 -18.95 9.74 14.21
N HIS A 111 -18.58 8.45 14.34
CA HIS A 111 -19.46 7.32 14.07
C HIS A 111 -20.12 7.37 12.68
N GLN A 112 -19.36 7.80 11.67
CA GLN A 112 -19.78 8.06 10.31
C GLN A 112 -19.04 7.18 9.29
N THR A 113 -19.64 7.06 8.11
CA THR A 113 -18.97 6.50 6.94
C THR A 113 -18.26 7.63 6.20
N ILE A 114 -16.94 7.55 6.15
CA ILE A 114 -16.09 8.56 5.51
C ILE A 114 -15.46 7.98 4.24
N LEU A 115 -15.59 8.68 3.13
CA LEU A 115 -14.87 8.37 1.90
C LEU A 115 -13.61 9.23 1.83
N ASN A 116 -12.44 8.62 1.84
CA ASN A 116 -11.19 9.30 1.50
C ASN A 116 -10.97 9.24 -0.01
N ILE A 117 -10.69 10.39 -0.63
CA ILE A 117 -10.36 10.54 -2.05
C ILE A 117 -8.92 11.02 -2.14
N ASP A 118 -8.01 10.10 -2.44
CA ASP A 118 -6.58 10.38 -2.57
C ASP A 118 -6.24 10.71 -4.03
N ILE A 119 -5.96 11.97 -4.33
CA ILE A 119 -5.72 12.45 -5.68
C ILE A 119 -4.24 12.66 -5.89
N GLY A 120 -3.61 11.67 -6.51
CA GLY A 120 -2.20 11.68 -6.88
C GLY A 120 -1.92 12.28 -8.27
N GLY A 121 -0.70 12.05 -8.76
CA GLY A 121 -0.28 12.51 -10.09
C GLY A 121 -0.93 11.73 -11.23
N GLY A 122 -0.97 10.40 -11.16
CA GLY A 122 -1.47 9.53 -12.24
C GLY A 122 -2.78 8.83 -11.92
N THR A 123 -3.12 8.66 -10.66
CA THR A 123 -4.26 7.84 -10.22
C THR A 123 -4.96 8.45 -9.02
N ILE A 124 -6.23 8.14 -8.88
CA ILE A 124 -7.02 8.43 -7.68
C ILE A 124 -7.32 7.13 -6.97
N LYS A 125 -7.18 7.13 -5.65
CA LYS A 125 -7.54 6.00 -4.78
C LYS A 125 -8.66 6.42 -3.85
N LEU A 126 -9.63 5.53 -3.70
CA LEU A 126 -10.77 5.70 -2.82
C LEU A 126 -10.65 4.73 -1.65
N GLY A 127 -10.87 5.23 -0.44
CA GLY A 127 -10.94 4.41 0.77
C GLY A 127 -12.25 4.66 1.51
N LEU A 128 -13.14 3.66 1.55
CA LEU A 128 -14.39 3.71 2.29
C LEU A 128 -14.17 3.27 3.73
N CYS A 129 -14.32 4.20 4.68
CA CYS A 129 -14.04 3.98 6.10
C CYS A 129 -15.32 4.03 6.93
N HIS A 130 -15.49 3.10 7.88
CA HIS A 130 -16.61 3.09 8.82
C HIS A 130 -16.17 2.51 10.17
N GLY A 131 -16.59 3.14 11.27
CA GLY A 131 -16.33 2.64 12.62
C GLY A 131 -14.84 2.47 12.95
N GLY A 132 -13.95 3.23 12.31
CA GLY A 132 -12.50 3.15 12.51
C GLY A 132 -11.83 2.01 11.72
N LYS A 133 -12.49 1.50 10.68
CA LYS A 133 -11.94 0.47 9.78
C LYS A 133 -12.09 0.91 8.33
N LEU A 134 -11.16 0.50 7.49
CA LEU A 134 -11.31 0.56 6.04
C LEU A 134 -12.17 -0.64 5.61
N LEU A 135 -13.29 -0.37 4.96
CA LEU A 135 -14.22 -1.41 4.49
C LEU A 135 -13.88 -1.89 3.07
N SER A 136 -13.53 -0.95 2.19
CA SER A 136 -13.28 -1.23 0.78
C SER A 136 -12.42 -0.15 0.17
N THR A 137 -11.74 -0.49 -0.92
CA THR A 137 -10.91 0.40 -1.72
C THR A 137 -11.34 0.36 -3.18
N SER A 138 -11.05 1.44 -3.91
CA SER A 138 -11.17 1.49 -5.36
C SER A 138 -10.10 2.41 -5.92
N ALA A 139 -9.72 2.22 -7.18
CA ALA A 139 -8.76 3.09 -7.85
C ALA A 139 -9.10 3.25 -9.32
N PHE A 140 -8.82 4.44 -9.86
CA PHE A 140 -9.01 4.74 -11.27
C PHE A 140 -7.96 5.71 -11.79
N ALA A 141 -7.72 5.66 -13.12
CA ALA A 141 -6.62 6.32 -13.79
C ALA A 141 -6.94 7.80 -14.13
N VAL A 142 -7.15 8.62 -13.09
CA VAL A 142 -7.24 10.08 -13.19
C VAL A 142 -6.27 10.67 -12.18
N GLY A 143 -5.55 11.73 -12.58
CA GLY A 143 -4.60 12.37 -11.67
C GLY A 143 -4.12 13.72 -12.18
N GLY A 144 -3.50 14.48 -11.27
CA GLY A 144 -3.07 15.84 -11.53
C GLY A 144 -1.97 15.96 -12.60
N ARG A 145 -1.19 14.88 -12.82
CA ARG A 145 0.01 14.91 -13.65
C ARG A 145 -0.05 13.97 -14.86
N LEU A 146 -1.26 13.62 -15.30
CA LEU A 146 -1.45 12.86 -16.54
C LEU A 146 -1.01 13.65 -17.77
N ILE A 147 -1.04 14.98 -17.70
CA ILE A 147 -0.39 15.90 -18.63
C ILE A 147 0.50 16.84 -17.82
N ALA A 148 1.77 16.98 -18.25
CA ALA A 148 2.68 17.96 -17.66
C ALA A 148 3.18 18.93 -18.74
N PHE A 149 3.46 20.17 -18.30
CA PHE A 149 3.81 21.28 -19.15
C PHE A 149 5.18 21.86 -18.75
N ASP A 150 5.94 22.36 -19.70
CA ASP A 150 7.11 23.20 -19.46
C ASP A 150 6.73 24.65 -19.15
N GLU A 151 7.76 25.50 -18.95
CA GLU A 151 7.58 26.94 -18.69
C GLU A 151 6.92 27.71 -19.85
N ASP A 152 7.04 27.20 -21.07
CA ASP A 152 6.37 27.74 -22.27
C ASP A 152 4.95 27.24 -22.44
N GLY A 153 4.45 26.34 -21.59
CA GLY A 153 3.14 25.73 -21.66
C GLY A 153 3.02 24.59 -22.67
N LYS A 154 4.13 24.06 -23.19
CA LYS A 154 4.16 22.90 -24.07
C LYS A 154 4.01 21.60 -23.28
N MET A 155 3.28 20.66 -23.81
CA MET A 155 3.13 19.34 -23.20
C MET A 155 4.44 18.56 -23.29
N ILE A 156 5.07 18.31 -22.14
CA ILE A 156 6.29 17.51 -21.99
C ILE A 156 6.00 16.06 -21.57
N ARG A 157 4.76 15.80 -21.16
CA ARG A 157 4.29 14.48 -20.75
C ARG A 157 2.80 14.33 -21.07
N ILE A 158 2.43 13.19 -21.65
CA ILE A 158 1.05 12.77 -21.92
C ILE A 158 0.99 11.28 -21.53
N GLU A 159 0.15 10.92 -20.59
CA GLU A 159 -0.07 9.53 -20.18
C GLU A 159 -1.29 8.96 -20.89
N GLY A 160 -1.32 7.64 -21.13
CA GLY A 160 -2.41 6.97 -21.86
C GLY A 160 -3.83 7.29 -21.35
N PRO A 161 -4.09 7.35 -20.02
CA PRO A 161 -5.39 7.79 -19.51
C PRO A 161 -5.77 9.21 -19.93
N ALA A 162 -4.81 10.14 -20.09
CA ALA A 162 -5.10 11.48 -20.60
C ALA A 162 -5.53 11.46 -22.06
N GLU A 163 -4.95 10.57 -22.88
CA GLU A 163 -5.34 10.39 -24.28
C GLU A 163 -6.79 9.88 -24.37
N GLN A 164 -7.19 8.93 -23.50
CA GLN A 164 -8.56 8.42 -23.45
C GLN A 164 -9.57 9.52 -23.07
N VAL A 165 -9.24 10.34 -22.06
CA VAL A 165 -10.09 11.48 -21.66
C VAL A 165 -10.17 12.50 -22.79
N ALA A 166 -9.05 12.81 -23.45
CA ALA A 166 -9.00 13.78 -24.54
C ALA A 166 -9.80 13.30 -25.75
N GLU A 167 -9.71 12.02 -26.11
CA GLU A 167 -10.50 11.40 -27.17
C GLU A 167 -12.01 11.51 -26.90
N ASP A 168 -12.42 11.21 -25.66
CA ASP A 168 -13.82 11.27 -25.23
C ASP A 168 -14.42 12.68 -25.37
N VAL A 169 -13.61 13.73 -25.19
CA VAL A 169 -14.05 15.14 -25.38
C VAL A 169 -13.67 15.74 -26.73
N GLY A 170 -13.16 14.93 -27.67
CA GLY A 170 -12.80 15.34 -29.02
C GLY A 170 -11.59 16.27 -29.10
N VAL A 171 -10.63 16.13 -28.16
CA VAL A 171 -9.39 16.90 -28.12
C VAL A 171 -8.22 16.03 -28.56
N LYS A 172 -7.35 16.55 -29.43
CA LYS A 172 -6.12 15.88 -29.83
C LYS A 172 -4.96 16.38 -28.99
N LEU A 173 -4.23 15.46 -28.35
CA LEU A 173 -2.98 15.76 -27.63
C LEU A 173 -1.77 15.47 -28.53
N THR A 174 -0.78 16.36 -28.51
CA THR A 174 0.48 16.16 -29.24
C THR A 174 1.65 16.64 -28.38
N LEU A 175 2.57 15.74 -28.08
CA LEU A 175 3.75 16.07 -27.27
C LEU A 175 4.56 17.21 -27.94
N GLY A 176 5.01 18.18 -27.15
CA GLY A 176 5.73 19.37 -27.61
C GLY A 176 4.84 20.51 -28.09
N GLU A 177 3.54 20.33 -28.23
CA GLU A 177 2.59 21.39 -28.56
C GLU A 177 1.97 22.04 -27.31
N VAL A 178 1.46 23.26 -27.46
CA VAL A 178 0.75 23.97 -26.41
C VAL A 178 -0.71 23.55 -26.40
N LEU A 179 -1.22 23.14 -25.24
CA LEU A 179 -2.65 22.84 -25.08
C LEU A 179 -3.46 24.14 -24.91
N SER A 180 -4.47 24.33 -25.75
CA SER A 180 -5.33 25.52 -25.65
C SER A 180 -6.06 25.56 -24.28
N LYS A 181 -6.37 26.77 -23.80
CA LYS A 181 -7.13 26.94 -22.55
C LYS A 181 -8.51 26.29 -22.62
N GLU A 182 -9.14 26.30 -23.80
CA GLU A 182 -10.45 25.70 -24.02
C GLU A 182 -10.36 24.17 -23.95
N ASP A 183 -9.37 23.56 -24.62
CA ASP A 183 -9.20 22.12 -24.63
C ASP A 183 -8.76 21.61 -23.26
N ARG A 184 -7.86 22.34 -22.58
CA ARG A 184 -7.51 22.05 -21.18
C ARG A 184 -8.75 22.03 -20.29
N LYS A 185 -9.66 23.00 -20.46
CA LYS A 185 -10.91 23.07 -19.70
C LYS A 185 -11.82 21.86 -19.99
N LYS A 186 -11.97 21.45 -21.27
CA LYS A 186 -12.76 20.26 -21.63
C LYS A 186 -12.23 19.00 -20.95
N ILE A 187 -10.92 18.78 -21.03
CA ILE A 187 -10.25 17.62 -20.42
C ILE A 187 -10.43 17.63 -18.90
N VAL A 188 -10.13 18.76 -18.23
CA VAL A 188 -10.24 18.88 -16.77
C VAL A 188 -11.68 18.71 -16.31
N SER A 189 -12.64 19.32 -16.99
CA SER A 189 -14.07 19.15 -16.66
C SER A 189 -14.48 17.70 -16.74
N ARG A 190 -14.04 16.98 -17.78
CA ARG A 190 -14.35 15.55 -17.95
C ARG A 190 -13.68 14.68 -16.88
N MET A 191 -12.42 14.97 -16.52
CA MET A 191 -11.76 14.32 -15.39
C MET A 191 -12.53 14.51 -14.07
N VAL A 192 -13.03 15.72 -13.83
CA VAL A 192 -13.86 16.01 -12.64
C VAL A 192 -15.19 15.26 -12.69
N ASP A 193 -15.81 15.11 -13.87
CA ASP A 193 -17.02 14.29 -14.03
C ASP A 193 -16.77 12.83 -13.64
N VAL A 194 -15.64 12.27 -14.05
CA VAL A 194 -15.22 10.93 -13.64
C VAL A 194 -15.01 10.85 -12.11
N ILE A 195 -14.34 11.84 -11.51
CA ILE A 195 -14.13 11.89 -10.05
C ILE A 195 -15.49 11.92 -9.31
N VAL A 196 -16.40 12.76 -9.75
CA VAL A 196 -17.75 12.87 -9.17
C VAL A 196 -18.50 11.53 -9.28
N SER A 197 -18.48 10.89 -10.46
CA SER A 197 -19.15 9.60 -10.67
C SER A 197 -18.65 8.52 -9.72
N TYR A 198 -17.35 8.45 -9.47
CA TYR A 198 -16.78 7.50 -8.51
C TYR A 198 -17.04 7.89 -7.05
N ALA A 199 -17.00 9.19 -6.73
CA ALA A 199 -17.30 9.67 -5.39
C ALA A 199 -18.76 9.41 -4.99
N THR A 200 -19.70 9.55 -5.93
CA THR A 200 -21.12 9.23 -5.75
C THR A 200 -21.45 7.75 -5.96
N ARG A 201 -20.46 6.94 -6.34
CA ARG A 201 -20.57 5.51 -6.64
C ARG A 201 -21.51 5.20 -7.82
N GLU A 202 -21.58 6.11 -8.79
CA GLU A 202 -22.38 6.00 -10.02
C GLU A 202 -21.53 6.08 -11.30
N PRO A 203 -20.45 5.27 -11.47
CA PRO A 203 -19.60 5.29 -12.67
C PRO A 203 -20.30 4.57 -13.84
N ASN A 204 -21.18 5.27 -14.54
CA ASN A 204 -22.12 4.65 -15.49
C ASN A 204 -21.70 4.72 -16.97
N ASP A 205 -20.62 5.42 -17.31
CA ASP A 205 -20.19 5.58 -18.70
C ASP A 205 -18.98 4.70 -19.07
N GLU A 206 -18.73 4.57 -20.38
CA GLU A 206 -17.66 3.70 -20.91
C GLU A 206 -16.26 4.23 -20.53
N LEU A 207 -16.06 5.56 -20.46
CA LEU A 207 -14.79 6.13 -20.03
C LEU A 207 -14.50 5.78 -18.57
N CYS A 208 -15.48 5.89 -17.68
CA CYS A 208 -15.32 5.46 -16.27
C CYS A 208 -14.86 4.00 -16.21
N LYS A 209 -15.50 3.10 -16.95
CA LYS A 209 -15.11 1.68 -16.99
C LYS A 209 -13.69 1.48 -17.51
N ALA A 210 -13.31 2.21 -18.57
CA ALA A 210 -11.97 2.11 -19.16
C ALA A 210 -10.86 2.63 -18.22
N LEU A 211 -11.17 3.60 -17.37
CA LEU A 211 -10.24 4.18 -16.41
C LEU A 211 -10.18 3.43 -15.08
N LEU A 212 -11.09 2.48 -14.83
CA LEU A 212 -11.11 1.70 -13.59
C LEU A 212 -9.91 0.76 -13.52
N LEU A 213 -9.20 0.76 -12.40
CA LEU A 213 -7.99 -0.04 -12.17
C LEU A 213 -8.21 -1.21 -11.22
N THR A 214 -9.24 -1.11 -10.37
CA THR A 214 -9.60 -2.13 -9.38
C THR A 214 -11.10 -2.39 -9.40
N GLU A 215 -11.70 -2.87 -8.33
CA GLU A 215 -13.14 -3.03 -8.22
C GLU A 215 -13.83 -1.72 -7.79
N ASN A 216 -15.11 -1.55 -8.15
CA ASN A 216 -15.92 -0.45 -7.67
C ASN A 216 -16.20 -0.58 -6.16
N LEU A 217 -16.36 0.56 -5.48
CA LEU A 217 -16.82 0.57 -4.09
C LEU A 217 -18.24 0.00 -3.98
N PRO A 218 -18.56 -0.71 -2.86
CA PRO A 218 -19.91 -1.19 -2.60
C PRO A 218 -20.90 -0.03 -2.38
N GLN A 219 -22.17 -0.23 -2.70
CA GLN A 219 -23.22 0.80 -2.55
C GLN A 219 -23.59 1.06 -1.08
N THR A 220 -23.27 0.15 -0.18
CA THR A 220 -23.53 0.26 1.26
C THR A 220 -22.24 0.15 2.06
N PRO A 221 -22.12 0.85 3.19
CA PRO A 221 -23.03 1.83 3.77
C PRO A 221 -23.11 3.16 2.99
N ALA A 222 -24.10 3.99 3.27
CA ALA A 222 -24.17 5.35 2.72
C ALA A 222 -22.97 6.19 3.20
N ILE A 223 -22.48 7.10 2.36
CA ILE A 223 -21.38 8.00 2.72
C ILE A 223 -21.97 9.21 3.47
N ASP A 224 -21.39 9.53 4.63
CA ASP A 224 -21.80 10.68 5.46
C ASP A 224 -20.86 11.88 5.28
N GLY A 225 -19.60 11.61 4.89
CA GLY A 225 -18.60 12.64 4.73
C GLY A 225 -17.43 12.24 3.84
N ILE A 226 -16.70 13.24 3.36
CA ILE A 226 -15.57 13.06 2.44
C ILE A 226 -14.34 13.75 3.01
N THR A 227 -13.18 13.15 2.80
CA THR A 227 -11.85 13.73 2.98
C THR A 227 -11.06 13.64 1.68
N PHE A 228 -10.18 14.60 1.45
CA PHE A 228 -9.24 14.57 0.33
C PHE A 228 -7.81 14.40 0.84
N SER A 229 -7.01 13.64 0.10
CA SER A 229 -5.57 13.49 0.31
C SER A 229 -4.82 13.46 -1.04
N GLY A 230 -3.50 13.30 -1.00
CA GLY A 230 -2.66 13.40 -2.19
C GLY A 230 -2.31 14.84 -2.56
N GLY A 231 -1.45 15.03 -3.58
CA GLY A 231 -0.92 16.34 -3.95
C GLY A 231 -1.98 17.34 -4.37
N VAL A 232 -3.04 16.91 -5.05
CA VAL A 232 -4.11 17.78 -5.52
C VAL A 232 -4.98 18.30 -4.36
N SER A 233 -5.02 17.58 -3.23
CA SER A 233 -5.76 18.02 -2.04
C SER A 233 -5.23 19.33 -1.45
N GLU A 234 -3.94 19.61 -1.62
CA GLU A 234 -3.34 20.87 -1.15
C GLU A 234 -3.99 22.09 -1.82
N TYR A 235 -4.33 21.97 -3.12
CA TYR A 235 -5.09 22.99 -3.84
C TYR A 235 -6.57 23.01 -3.45
N ILE A 236 -7.17 21.83 -3.17
CA ILE A 236 -8.58 21.76 -2.74
C ILE A 236 -8.76 22.50 -1.41
N TYR A 237 -7.87 22.28 -0.45
CA TYR A 237 -7.88 22.93 0.87
C TYR A 237 -7.18 24.31 0.89
N ARG A 238 -6.69 24.81 -0.27
CA ARG A 238 -6.03 26.12 -0.42
C ARG A 238 -4.76 26.26 0.42
N ARG A 239 -3.98 25.19 0.53
CA ARG A 239 -2.69 25.17 1.21
C ARG A 239 -1.52 25.39 0.25
N GLU A 240 -1.76 25.20 -1.06
CA GLU A 240 -0.83 25.41 -2.16
C GLU A 240 -1.45 26.34 -3.20
N GLU A 241 -0.64 27.29 -3.72
CA GLU A 241 -1.05 28.22 -4.77
C GLU A 241 -0.16 28.17 -6.00
N GLU A 242 1.07 27.62 -5.84
CA GLU A 242 2.05 27.53 -6.92
C GLU A 242 1.59 26.54 -8.00
N ASP A 243 1.69 26.94 -9.27
CA ASP A 243 1.42 26.05 -10.41
C ASP A 243 2.63 25.14 -10.63
N ARG A 244 2.44 23.85 -10.56
CA ARG A 244 3.48 22.81 -10.73
C ARG A 244 3.63 22.35 -12.19
N GLY A 245 3.08 23.09 -13.15
CA GLY A 245 3.14 22.75 -14.57
C GLY A 245 2.36 21.48 -14.92
N ASP A 246 1.20 21.26 -14.28
CA ASP A 246 0.34 20.11 -14.52
C ASP A 246 -1.17 20.48 -14.46
N LEU A 247 -2.05 19.47 -14.39
CA LEU A 247 -3.51 19.68 -14.30
C LEU A 247 -4.03 19.78 -12.87
N GLY A 248 -3.22 19.52 -11.84
CA GLY A 248 -3.66 19.39 -10.45
C GLY A 248 -4.41 20.62 -9.92
N ARG A 249 -3.87 21.81 -10.18
CA ARG A 249 -4.51 23.08 -9.79
C ARG A 249 -5.86 23.28 -10.49
N SER A 250 -5.96 22.93 -11.78
CA SER A 250 -7.19 23.05 -12.55
C SER A 250 -8.25 22.06 -12.11
N ILE A 251 -7.87 20.80 -11.83
CA ILE A 251 -8.75 19.75 -11.28
C ILE A 251 -9.30 20.21 -9.92
N ALA A 252 -8.44 20.68 -9.03
CA ALA A 252 -8.87 21.18 -7.71
C ALA A 252 -9.84 22.36 -7.81
N HIS A 253 -9.61 23.27 -8.76
CA HIS A 253 -10.51 24.39 -9.01
C HIS A 253 -11.91 23.91 -9.41
N ASP A 254 -12.00 23.05 -10.44
CA ASP A 254 -13.28 22.58 -10.94
C ASP A 254 -13.98 21.62 -9.96
N LEU A 255 -13.21 20.82 -9.19
CA LEU A 255 -13.76 19.98 -8.13
C LEU A 255 -14.37 20.81 -6.98
N ARG A 256 -13.74 21.94 -6.61
CA ARG A 256 -14.37 22.86 -5.64
C ARG A 256 -15.69 23.44 -6.14
N HIS A 257 -15.81 23.73 -7.45
CA HIS A 257 -17.09 24.12 -8.03
C HIS A 257 -18.12 22.99 -7.96
N ALA A 258 -17.73 21.77 -8.30
CA ALA A 258 -18.61 20.61 -8.19
C ALA A 258 -19.11 20.37 -6.76
N LEU A 259 -18.25 20.60 -5.75
CA LEU A 259 -18.63 20.54 -4.34
C LEU A 259 -19.59 21.69 -3.95
N ALA A 260 -19.34 22.93 -4.42
CA ALA A 260 -20.23 24.07 -4.17
C ALA A 260 -21.61 23.89 -4.82
N ASP A 261 -21.65 23.28 -5.99
CA ASP A 261 -22.87 22.94 -6.74
C ASP A 261 -23.55 21.68 -6.21
N LYS A 262 -23.02 21.06 -5.15
CA LYS A 262 -23.52 19.83 -4.51
C LYS A 262 -23.63 18.64 -5.47
N ARG A 263 -22.76 18.56 -6.44
CA ARG A 263 -22.61 17.35 -7.28
C ARG A 263 -22.05 16.17 -6.47
N ILE A 264 -21.33 16.48 -5.40
CA ILE A 264 -20.97 15.58 -4.31
C ILE A 264 -21.64 16.18 -3.07
N PRO A 265 -22.75 15.61 -2.59
CA PRO A 265 -23.59 16.26 -1.58
C PRO A 265 -23.07 16.13 -0.15
N GLU A 266 -22.12 15.24 0.09
CA GLU A 266 -21.59 14.91 1.40
C GLU A 266 -20.74 16.06 1.97
N LYS A 267 -20.66 16.11 3.30
CA LYS A 267 -19.83 17.08 4.01
C LYS A 267 -18.35 16.80 3.79
N VAL A 268 -17.61 17.83 3.43
CA VAL A 268 -16.15 17.75 3.30
C VAL A 268 -15.50 18.08 4.63
N TYR A 269 -14.62 17.20 5.11
CA TYR A 269 -13.78 17.37 6.28
C TYR A 269 -12.34 17.62 5.85
N ASP A 270 -11.63 18.44 6.62
CA ASP A 270 -10.19 18.66 6.44
C ASP A 270 -9.42 18.05 7.62
N PRO A 271 -8.84 16.86 7.47
CA PRO A 271 -8.10 16.22 8.56
C PRO A 271 -6.66 16.73 8.74
N GLY A 272 -6.19 17.65 7.89
CA GLY A 272 -4.88 18.30 8.04
C GLY A 272 -3.70 17.59 7.37
N HIS A 273 -3.82 16.35 6.92
CA HIS A 273 -2.75 15.54 6.33
C HIS A 273 -3.02 15.26 4.85
N GLY A 274 -2.69 16.21 3.95
CA GLY A 274 -2.94 16.10 2.51
C GLY A 274 -1.91 15.25 1.76
N ILE A 275 -0.93 15.90 1.14
CA ILE A 275 0.07 15.27 0.27
C ILE A 275 0.90 14.17 0.95
N ARG A 276 1.06 14.24 2.27
CA ARG A 276 1.85 13.27 3.04
C ARG A 276 1.03 12.12 3.64
N ALA A 277 -0.25 11.99 3.30
CA ALA A 277 -1.13 10.98 3.87
C ALA A 277 -0.58 9.55 3.72
N THR A 278 -0.16 9.17 2.52
CA THR A 278 0.41 7.84 2.26
C THR A 278 1.67 7.58 3.10
N VAL A 279 2.58 8.55 3.18
CA VAL A 279 3.82 8.44 3.95
C VAL A 279 3.53 8.40 5.46
N VAL A 280 2.60 9.23 5.94
CA VAL A 280 2.17 9.21 7.35
C VAL A 280 1.51 7.88 7.69
N GLY A 281 0.71 7.31 6.80
CA GLY A 281 0.14 5.98 6.95
C GLY A 281 1.19 4.88 6.98
N ALA A 282 2.28 5.04 6.23
CA ALA A 282 3.39 4.08 6.17
C ALA A 282 4.38 4.20 7.33
N SER A 283 4.45 5.34 8.03
CA SER A 283 5.55 5.69 8.96
C SER A 283 5.41 5.13 10.37
N GLN A 284 4.68 4.04 10.58
CA GLN A 284 4.48 3.49 11.93
C GLN A 284 5.09 2.12 12.11
N PHE A 285 6.15 2.09 12.88
CA PHE A 285 6.87 0.88 13.20
C PHE A 285 6.73 0.48 14.67
N THR A 286 6.51 -0.82 14.88
CA THR A 286 6.90 -1.48 16.13
C THR A 286 7.93 -2.53 15.76
N VAL A 287 9.09 -2.50 16.39
CA VAL A 287 10.07 -3.57 16.29
C VAL A 287 9.82 -4.56 17.42
N GLN A 288 9.39 -5.76 17.09
CA GLN A 288 9.38 -6.87 18.04
C GLN A 288 10.54 -7.79 17.71
N VAL A 289 11.41 -8.02 18.69
CA VAL A 289 12.41 -9.08 18.60
C VAL A 289 11.87 -10.28 19.36
N SER A 290 11.60 -11.36 18.65
CA SER A 290 11.07 -12.59 19.24
C SER A 290 12.04 -13.74 18.95
N GLY A 291 12.41 -14.47 19.98
CA GLY A 291 13.07 -15.77 19.84
C GLY A 291 12.01 -16.86 20.00
N ASN A 292 11.46 -17.33 18.91
CA ASN A 292 10.35 -18.28 18.91
C ASN A 292 10.80 -19.66 18.43
N THR A 293 10.03 -20.68 18.80
CA THR A 293 10.19 -22.03 18.25
C THR A 293 9.94 -21.98 16.75
N ILE A 294 10.90 -22.47 15.99
CA ILE A 294 10.85 -22.42 14.53
C ILE A 294 11.06 -23.81 13.95
N PHE A 295 10.33 -24.10 12.89
CA PHE A 295 10.62 -25.20 11.97
C PHE A 295 11.30 -24.63 10.72
N LEU A 296 12.46 -25.15 10.37
CA LEU A 296 13.20 -24.85 9.16
C LEU A 296 13.51 -26.14 8.44
N SER A 297 13.11 -26.25 7.17
CA SER A 297 13.49 -27.39 6.34
C SER A 297 14.94 -27.28 5.87
N GLU A 298 15.40 -26.08 5.53
CA GLU A 298 16.76 -25.73 5.16
C GLU A 298 17.24 -24.53 5.98
N LYS A 299 18.54 -24.46 6.25
CA LYS A 299 19.11 -23.39 7.09
C LYS A 299 19.97 -22.41 6.30
N GLU A 300 20.30 -22.75 5.07
CA GLU A 300 21.30 -22.04 4.27
C GLU A 300 20.76 -20.81 3.55
N LYS A 301 19.42 -20.66 3.46
CA LYS A 301 18.77 -19.53 2.79
C LYS A 301 18.48 -18.33 3.70
N LEU A 302 18.80 -18.42 4.98
CA LEU A 302 18.67 -17.29 5.92
C LEU A 302 19.93 -16.41 5.91
N PRO A 303 19.81 -15.10 6.11
CA PRO A 303 18.62 -14.35 6.51
C PRO A 303 17.70 -14.00 5.34
N ILE A 304 16.37 -13.89 5.59
CA ILE A 304 15.39 -13.39 4.64
C ILE A 304 14.84 -12.07 5.17
N ARG A 305 14.83 -11.03 4.34
CA ARG A 305 14.43 -9.69 4.77
C ARG A 305 13.21 -9.20 4.00
N ASN A 306 12.48 -8.32 4.67
CA ASN A 306 11.41 -7.54 4.08
C ASN A 306 10.28 -8.39 3.44
N VAL A 307 9.87 -9.46 4.14
CA VAL A 307 8.81 -10.35 3.69
C VAL A 307 7.46 -9.75 4.11
N PRO A 308 6.59 -9.35 3.19
CA PRO A 308 5.26 -8.87 3.51
C PRO A 308 4.39 -9.97 4.10
N VAL A 309 3.50 -9.59 5.00
CA VAL A 309 2.61 -10.50 5.72
C VAL A 309 1.20 -10.44 5.15
N ALA A 310 0.71 -11.59 4.68
CA ALA A 310 -0.68 -11.80 4.31
C ALA A 310 -1.42 -12.52 5.46
N SER A 311 -2.27 -11.77 6.17
CA SER A 311 -3.03 -12.30 7.29
C SER A 311 -4.34 -12.92 6.83
N LEU A 312 -4.61 -14.15 7.27
CA LEU A 312 -5.85 -14.86 6.92
C LEU A 312 -7.05 -14.29 7.70
N SER A 313 -8.14 -14.07 6.99
CA SER A 313 -9.41 -13.58 7.55
C SER A 313 -10.40 -14.72 7.84
N ILE A 314 -9.89 -15.87 8.28
CA ILE A 314 -10.68 -17.06 8.63
C ILE A 314 -10.59 -17.35 10.13
N ASP A 315 -11.68 -17.79 10.73
CA ASP A 315 -11.71 -18.24 12.12
C ASP A 315 -11.30 -19.72 12.19
N LEU A 316 -10.03 -19.96 12.54
CA LEU A 316 -9.50 -21.31 12.73
C LEU A 316 -9.80 -21.91 14.12
N SER A 317 -10.68 -21.31 14.91
CA SER A 317 -11.14 -21.90 16.19
C SER A 317 -12.35 -22.81 16.02
N VAL A 318 -13.05 -22.70 14.90
CA VAL A 318 -14.17 -23.56 14.48
C VAL A 318 -13.74 -24.54 13.40
N ASP A 319 -14.68 -25.37 12.91
CA ASP A 319 -14.41 -26.26 11.77
C ASP A 319 -14.26 -25.43 10.49
N PHE A 320 -13.28 -25.78 9.68
CA PHE A 320 -12.98 -25.15 8.40
C PHE A 320 -12.51 -26.19 7.37
N THR A 321 -12.54 -25.84 6.10
CA THR A 321 -12.10 -26.64 4.98
C THR A 321 -10.82 -26.09 4.34
N SER A 322 -10.11 -26.91 3.57
CA SER A 322 -8.95 -26.46 2.80
C SER A 322 -9.31 -25.40 1.76
N GLU A 323 -10.51 -25.47 1.18
CA GLU A 323 -11.03 -24.50 0.21
C GLU A 323 -11.26 -23.12 0.82
N GLU A 324 -11.78 -23.05 2.06
CA GLU A 324 -11.93 -21.79 2.79
C GLU A 324 -10.59 -21.14 3.12
N VAL A 325 -9.59 -21.94 3.49
CA VAL A 325 -8.21 -21.46 3.69
C VAL A 325 -7.62 -20.95 2.38
N THR A 326 -7.76 -21.69 1.28
CA THR A 326 -7.31 -21.29 -0.05
C THR A 326 -7.92 -19.95 -0.47
N ALA A 327 -9.24 -19.80 -0.33
CA ALA A 327 -9.93 -18.55 -0.64
C ALA A 327 -9.41 -17.39 0.21
N SER A 328 -9.21 -17.60 1.53
CA SER A 328 -8.69 -16.58 2.43
C SER A 328 -7.27 -16.12 2.05
N ILE A 329 -6.40 -17.02 1.55
CA ILE A 329 -5.06 -16.68 1.06
C ILE A 329 -5.17 -15.83 -0.21
N GLN A 330 -5.99 -16.24 -1.18
CA GLN A 330 -6.19 -15.51 -2.43
C GLN A 330 -6.74 -14.10 -2.18
N ASP A 331 -7.67 -13.95 -1.26
CA ASP A 331 -8.21 -12.66 -0.85
C ASP A 331 -7.13 -11.79 -0.15
N ALA A 332 -6.29 -12.38 0.70
CA ALA A 332 -5.20 -11.68 1.35
C ALA A 332 -4.15 -11.19 0.35
N MET A 333 -3.73 -12.03 -0.60
CA MET A 333 -2.82 -11.65 -1.68
C MET A 333 -3.39 -10.50 -2.52
N LYS A 334 -4.68 -10.57 -2.87
CA LYS A 334 -5.37 -9.51 -3.62
C LYS A 334 -5.42 -8.20 -2.84
N ARG A 335 -5.70 -8.22 -1.52
CA ARG A 335 -5.71 -7.01 -0.68
C ARG A 335 -4.34 -6.32 -0.62
N LEU A 336 -3.27 -7.10 -0.75
CA LEU A 336 -1.88 -6.62 -0.70
C LEU A 336 -1.31 -6.28 -2.08
N ASP A 337 -2.10 -6.44 -3.14
CA ASP A 337 -1.66 -6.26 -4.53
C ASP A 337 -0.46 -7.17 -4.90
N MET A 338 -0.42 -8.38 -4.34
CA MET A 338 0.68 -9.34 -4.52
C MET A 338 0.33 -10.40 -5.56
N VAL A 339 1.35 -10.82 -6.30
CA VAL A 339 1.25 -11.88 -7.31
C VAL A 339 1.92 -13.15 -6.79
N GLU A 340 1.13 -14.21 -6.62
CA GLU A 340 1.61 -15.51 -6.18
C GLU A 340 2.67 -16.08 -7.14
N GLY A 341 3.81 -16.51 -6.60
CA GLY A 341 4.95 -17.00 -7.36
C GLY A 341 5.92 -15.93 -7.86
N GLU A 342 5.61 -14.64 -7.74
CA GLU A 342 6.51 -13.54 -8.06
C GLU A 342 6.99 -12.82 -6.79
N ASP A 343 6.09 -12.68 -5.82
CA ASP A 343 6.36 -12.03 -4.55
C ASP A 343 6.57 -13.07 -3.44
N ARG A 344 7.60 -12.83 -2.60
CA ARG A 344 7.74 -13.56 -1.34
C ARG A 344 6.67 -13.08 -0.38
N VAL A 345 6.02 -13.99 0.34
CA VAL A 345 4.96 -13.67 1.30
C VAL A 345 5.03 -14.55 2.53
N ALA A 346 4.76 -14.00 3.70
CA ALA A 346 4.52 -14.74 4.92
C ALA A 346 3.02 -14.86 5.17
N ILE A 347 2.51 -16.08 5.19
CA ILE A 347 1.11 -16.35 5.54
C ILE A 347 0.98 -16.33 7.05
N ALA A 348 0.17 -15.41 7.58
CA ALA A 348 -0.05 -15.26 9.02
C ALA A 348 -1.49 -15.58 9.41
N PHE A 349 -1.67 -16.25 10.55
CA PHE A 349 -2.98 -16.56 11.08
C PHE A 349 -2.94 -16.80 12.60
N ARG A 350 -4.11 -16.71 13.22
CA ARG A 350 -4.31 -17.11 14.58
C ARG A 350 -4.85 -18.54 14.61
N TRP A 351 -4.09 -19.45 15.23
CA TRP A 351 -4.56 -20.81 15.47
C TRP A 351 -5.50 -20.85 16.66
N GLY A 352 -6.61 -21.55 16.53
CA GLY A 352 -7.58 -21.78 17.60
C GLY A 352 -8.06 -23.23 17.66
N GLY A 353 -8.42 -23.68 18.87
CA GLY A 353 -8.88 -25.05 19.12
C GLY A 353 -7.77 -26.09 19.15
N ASP A 354 -8.16 -27.37 19.21
CA ASP A 354 -7.25 -28.49 19.35
C ASP A 354 -6.40 -28.68 18.08
N PRO A 355 -5.07 -28.90 18.19
CA PRO A 355 -4.19 -29.12 17.05
C PRO A 355 -4.27 -30.58 16.54
N LEU A 356 -5.49 -31.02 16.18
CA LEU A 356 -5.71 -32.33 15.60
C LEU A 356 -5.05 -32.42 14.22
N HIS A 357 -4.46 -33.58 13.91
CA HIS A 357 -3.78 -33.81 12.63
C HIS A 357 -4.67 -33.48 11.43
N ALA A 358 -5.93 -33.91 11.43
CA ALA A 358 -6.86 -33.66 10.32
C ALA A 358 -7.08 -32.14 10.07
N ARG A 359 -7.15 -31.32 11.12
CA ARG A 359 -7.30 -29.86 11.03
C ARG A 359 -6.02 -29.21 10.53
N LEU A 360 -4.87 -29.60 11.06
CA LEU A 360 -3.56 -29.09 10.61
C LEU A 360 -3.28 -29.52 9.16
N PHE A 361 -3.69 -30.71 8.76
CA PHE A 361 -3.57 -31.18 7.38
C PHE A 361 -4.48 -30.38 6.44
N ALA A 362 -5.73 -30.11 6.81
CA ALA A 362 -6.63 -29.27 6.03
C ALA A 362 -6.08 -27.83 5.87
N LEU A 363 -5.50 -27.26 6.93
CA LEU A 363 -4.82 -25.96 6.86
C LEU A 363 -3.61 -26.02 5.91
N ALA A 364 -2.73 -26.99 6.07
CA ALA A 364 -1.55 -27.18 5.22
C ALA A 364 -1.94 -27.36 3.73
N GLN A 365 -2.95 -28.19 3.47
CA GLN A 365 -3.48 -28.40 2.12
C GLN A 365 -4.03 -27.10 1.52
N GLY A 366 -4.78 -26.31 2.31
CA GLY A 366 -5.30 -25.02 1.87
C GLY A 366 -4.19 -24.02 1.58
N ILE A 367 -3.10 -24.02 2.36
CA ILE A 367 -1.91 -23.19 2.11
C ILE A 367 -1.25 -23.61 0.78
N CYS A 368 -1.02 -24.90 0.56
CA CYS A 368 -0.43 -25.39 -0.69
C CYS A 368 -1.31 -25.06 -1.91
N ASN A 369 -2.62 -25.21 -1.79
CA ASN A 369 -3.56 -24.89 -2.86
C ASN A 369 -3.64 -23.39 -3.15
N GLY A 370 -3.45 -22.54 -2.13
CA GLY A 370 -3.44 -21.09 -2.25
C GLY A 370 -2.13 -20.53 -2.81
N LEU A 371 -1.04 -21.29 -2.73
CA LEU A 371 0.31 -20.89 -3.15
C LEU A 371 0.95 -21.93 -4.10
N PRO A 372 0.29 -22.33 -5.19
CA PRO A 372 0.75 -23.45 -6.03
C PRO A 372 2.09 -23.19 -6.73
N LYS A 373 2.41 -21.95 -7.11
CA LYS A 373 3.71 -21.63 -7.73
C LYS A 373 4.82 -21.60 -6.70
N THR A 374 4.56 -21.07 -5.49
CA THR A 374 5.50 -21.11 -4.37
C THR A 374 5.85 -22.53 -3.97
N VAL A 375 4.85 -23.45 -3.97
CA VAL A 375 5.07 -24.87 -3.72
C VAL A 375 5.95 -25.51 -4.80
N ALA A 376 5.77 -25.09 -6.05
CA ALA A 376 6.47 -25.65 -7.20
C ALA A 376 7.89 -25.08 -7.41
N ASP A 377 8.19 -23.93 -6.85
CA ASP A 377 9.46 -23.22 -7.03
C ASP A 377 10.38 -23.42 -5.80
N PRO A 378 11.49 -24.17 -5.94
CA PRO A 378 12.41 -24.41 -4.84
C PRO A 378 13.16 -23.15 -4.38
N ASP A 379 13.18 -22.08 -5.17
CA ASP A 379 13.84 -20.82 -4.82
C ASP A 379 12.95 -19.86 -4.03
N LEU A 380 11.64 -20.11 -4.01
CA LEU A 380 10.68 -19.36 -3.21
C LEU A 380 10.44 -20.03 -1.85
N PRO A 381 10.77 -19.38 -0.72
CA PRO A 381 10.50 -19.95 0.60
C PRO A 381 9.01 -19.86 0.92
N MET A 382 8.45 -20.94 1.44
CA MET A 382 7.13 -20.95 2.05
C MET A 382 7.24 -20.50 3.52
N VAL A 383 6.80 -19.29 3.80
CA VAL A 383 6.87 -18.72 5.14
C VAL A 383 5.49 -18.74 5.79
N VAL A 384 5.37 -19.40 6.93
CA VAL A 384 4.13 -19.53 7.70
C VAL A 384 4.36 -19.07 9.13
N MET A 385 3.51 -18.19 9.61
CA MET A 385 3.61 -17.59 10.94
C MET A 385 2.28 -17.67 11.67
N MET A 386 2.29 -18.16 12.92
CA MET A 386 1.06 -18.36 13.65
C MET A 386 1.09 -17.78 15.06
N ASP A 387 -0.06 -17.24 15.48
CA ASP A 387 -0.36 -16.97 16.88
C ASP A 387 -0.95 -18.26 17.48
N GLY A 388 -0.06 -19.11 17.96
CA GLY A 388 -0.36 -20.45 18.47
C GLY A 388 0.91 -21.30 18.58
N ASP A 389 0.79 -22.53 18.99
CA ASP A 389 1.91 -23.45 19.25
C ASP A 389 1.71 -24.78 18.43
N ALA A 390 1.76 -24.65 17.10
CA ALA A 390 1.64 -25.81 16.21
C ALA A 390 2.55 -25.73 14.96
N GLY A 391 3.43 -24.74 14.88
CA GLY A 391 4.23 -24.46 13.70
C GLY A 391 5.17 -25.58 13.31
N ARG A 392 5.77 -26.24 14.31
CA ARG A 392 6.63 -27.40 14.03
C ARG A 392 5.86 -28.56 13.41
N THR A 393 4.64 -28.79 13.88
CA THR A 393 3.79 -29.86 13.35
C THR A 393 3.32 -29.50 11.94
N LEU A 394 2.89 -28.26 11.72
CA LEU A 394 2.50 -27.76 10.42
C LEU A 394 3.65 -27.84 9.42
N GLY A 395 4.84 -27.38 9.79
CA GLY A 395 6.04 -27.46 8.94
C GLY A 395 6.38 -28.91 8.54
N ASN A 396 6.24 -29.87 9.48
CA ASN A 396 6.43 -31.28 9.17
C ASN A 396 5.39 -31.82 8.19
N ILE A 397 4.11 -31.41 8.31
CA ILE A 397 3.05 -31.82 7.38
C ILE A 397 3.35 -31.27 5.97
N LEU A 398 3.70 -29.99 5.86
CA LEU A 398 4.04 -29.36 4.58
C LEU A 398 5.18 -30.10 3.86
N VAL A 399 6.25 -30.43 4.58
CA VAL A 399 7.43 -31.07 3.97
C VAL A 399 7.24 -32.57 3.76
N LYS A 400 6.66 -33.31 4.72
CA LYS A 400 6.67 -34.75 4.72
C LYS A 400 5.40 -35.43 4.17
N GLU A 401 4.27 -34.72 4.18
CA GLU A 401 2.99 -35.27 3.76
C GLU A 401 2.46 -34.58 2.50
N LEU A 402 2.85 -33.30 2.25
CA LEU A 402 2.44 -32.53 1.08
C LEU A 402 3.60 -32.27 0.10
N ASP A 403 4.79 -32.84 0.37
CA ASP A 403 5.94 -32.83 -0.52
C ASP A 403 6.34 -31.43 -1.03
N VAL A 404 6.23 -30.39 -0.18
CA VAL A 404 6.72 -29.05 -0.51
C VAL A 404 8.23 -29.11 -0.69
N THR A 405 8.70 -28.81 -1.89
CA THR A 405 10.10 -28.98 -2.31
C THR A 405 10.99 -27.79 -1.97
N GLY A 406 10.39 -26.58 -1.82
CA GLY A 406 11.09 -25.37 -1.42
C GLY A 406 11.38 -25.32 0.08
N GLU A 407 12.12 -24.28 0.51
CA GLU A 407 12.33 -24.03 1.93
C GLU A 407 11.02 -23.74 2.64
N VAL A 408 10.76 -24.45 3.74
CA VAL A 408 9.62 -24.20 4.62
C VAL A 408 10.10 -23.59 5.93
N ILE A 409 9.59 -22.40 6.25
CA ILE A 409 9.83 -21.67 7.48
C ILE A 409 8.49 -21.55 8.21
N SER A 410 8.34 -22.21 9.35
CA SER A 410 7.12 -22.13 10.14
C SER A 410 7.44 -21.66 11.55
N VAL A 411 6.82 -20.56 11.98
CA VAL A 411 7.13 -19.85 13.22
C VAL A 411 5.91 -19.75 14.12
N ASP A 412 6.11 -20.08 15.41
CA ASP A 412 5.08 -20.07 16.45
C ASP A 412 5.02 -18.76 17.23
N ASN A 413 3.89 -18.53 17.90
CA ASN A 413 3.70 -17.47 18.89
C ASN A 413 4.01 -16.06 18.37
N VAL A 414 3.67 -15.79 17.11
CA VAL A 414 3.86 -14.50 16.46
C VAL A 414 2.50 -13.93 16.09
N GLN A 415 2.20 -12.74 16.60
CA GLN A 415 0.98 -12.00 16.23
C GLN A 415 1.32 -11.02 15.12
N LEU A 416 0.80 -11.29 13.93
CA LEU A 416 1.00 -10.48 12.74
C LEU A 416 -0.33 -10.06 12.14
N ARG A 417 -0.30 -8.99 11.36
CA ARG A 417 -1.45 -8.40 10.69
C ARG A 417 -1.11 -8.13 9.24
N ASP A 418 -2.11 -7.90 8.41
CA ASP A 418 -1.89 -7.35 7.09
C ASP A 418 -1.05 -6.08 7.19
N PHE A 419 -0.12 -5.93 6.25
CA PHE A 419 0.83 -4.81 6.15
C PHE A 419 1.94 -4.79 7.21
N ASP A 420 2.12 -5.85 7.97
CA ASP A 420 3.38 -6.12 8.64
C ASP A 420 4.40 -6.64 7.62
N PHE A 421 5.66 -6.38 7.91
CA PHE A 421 6.80 -6.98 7.20
C PHE A 421 7.67 -7.69 8.22
N VAL A 422 8.24 -8.80 7.83
CA VAL A 422 9.12 -9.56 8.71
C VAL A 422 10.50 -9.72 8.12
N ASP A 423 11.51 -9.50 8.96
CA ASP A 423 12.87 -9.95 8.70
C ASP A 423 13.12 -11.20 9.53
N ILE A 424 13.60 -12.24 8.90
CA ILE A 424 13.97 -13.51 9.52
C ILE A 424 15.50 -13.54 9.50
N GLY A 425 16.12 -13.42 10.67
CA GLY A 425 17.57 -13.35 10.82
C GLY A 425 18.26 -14.70 10.62
N GLU A 426 19.56 -14.74 10.82
CA GLU A 426 20.34 -15.97 10.74
C GLU A 426 19.96 -16.97 11.84
N TYR A 427 19.96 -18.27 11.51
CA TYR A 427 19.73 -19.32 12.48
C TYR A 427 20.86 -19.34 13.52
N MET A 428 20.51 -19.28 14.80
CA MET A 428 21.44 -19.32 15.92
C MET A 428 21.53 -20.76 16.48
N PRO A 429 22.59 -21.53 16.14
CA PRO A 429 22.68 -22.95 16.52
C PRO A 429 22.64 -23.22 18.01
N ASP A 430 23.23 -22.33 18.82
CA ASP A 430 23.36 -22.49 20.26
C ASP A 430 22.01 -22.40 20.98
N THR A 431 21.11 -21.57 20.49
CA THR A 431 19.78 -21.34 21.07
C THR A 431 18.64 -21.99 20.29
N GLN A 432 18.93 -22.48 19.09
CA GLN A 432 17.95 -23.06 18.15
C GLN A 432 16.80 -22.10 17.79
N VAL A 433 17.08 -20.80 17.79
CA VAL A 433 16.12 -19.75 17.44
C VAL A 433 16.60 -18.96 16.26
N VAL A 434 15.64 -18.26 15.64
CA VAL A 434 15.89 -17.27 14.61
C VAL A 434 15.35 -15.93 15.12
N PRO A 435 16.15 -14.87 15.13
CA PRO A 435 15.65 -13.55 15.49
C PRO A 435 14.64 -13.08 14.41
N LEU A 436 13.48 -12.63 14.87
CA LEU A 436 12.45 -12.04 14.01
C LEU A 436 12.35 -10.56 14.32
N ILE A 437 12.35 -9.75 13.29
CA ILE A 437 12.06 -8.32 13.37
C ILE A 437 10.74 -8.09 12.62
N ILE A 438 9.73 -7.62 13.34
CA ILE A 438 8.43 -7.29 12.79
C ILE A 438 8.37 -5.79 12.60
N LYS A 439 8.02 -5.36 11.38
CA LYS A 439 7.90 -3.97 10.99
C LYS A 439 6.48 -3.75 10.51
N SER A 440 5.71 -2.90 11.19
CA SER A 440 4.31 -2.63 10.86
C SER A 440 4.17 -1.31 10.12
N LEU A 441 3.48 -1.29 8.99
CA LEU A 441 3.21 -0.06 8.22
C LEU A 441 1.95 0.68 8.67
N LEU A 442 1.11 0.11 9.53
CA LEU A 442 -0.19 0.66 9.88
C LEU A 442 -0.39 0.91 11.37
N PHE A 443 -1.19 1.96 11.62
CA PHE A 443 -1.62 2.37 12.94
C PHE A 443 -2.49 1.32 13.64
N THR A 444 -2.07 0.84 14.78
CA THR A 444 -3.01 0.46 15.82
C THR A 444 -3.28 1.69 16.68
N SER A 445 -4.52 2.19 16.66
CA SER A 445 -4.93 3.16 17.67
C SER A 445 -4.79 2.51 19.05
N PRO A 446 -4.31 3.23 20.09
CA PRO A 446 -4.34 2.73 21.45
C PRO A 446 -5.78 2.35 21.81
N GLY A 447 -6.04 1.08 22.15
CA GLY A 447 -7.35 0.60 22.56
C GLY A 447 -7.99 -0.48 21.70
N GLN A 448 -7.25 -1.15 20.80
CA GLN A 448 -7.65 -2.45 20.24
C GLN A 448 -6.85 -3.56 20.93
N GLU A 449 -7.26 -3.93 22.14
CA GLU A 449 -7.03 -5.23 22.75
C GLU A 449 -8.31 -6.06 22.66
#